data_e34463a1c53fe051724a0451b3f72b2b
#
_entry.id   e34463a1c53fe051724a0451b3f72b2b
#
_cell.length_a   1.000
_cell.length_b   1.000
_cell.length_c   1.000
_cell.angle_alpha   90.00
_cell.angle_beta   90.00
_cell.angle_gamma   90.00
#
_symmetry.space_group_name_H-M   'P 1'
#
loop_
_entity.id
_entity.type
_entity.pdbx_description
1 polymer ?
#
loop_
_entity_poly.entity_id
_entity_poly.type
_entity_poly.pdbx_seq_one_letter_code
_entity_poly.pdbx_strand_id
1 'polypeptide(L)' 'MRNRLRELRAEREWSQAFLAEKLEVSRQSVNAIETGKYDPSLPLAFKIARLFGKAIDQVFDDGE' A
#
# COMPACT_ATOMS: atom_id res chain seq x y z
N MET A 1 5.58 -9.05 -3.94
CA MET A 1 4.12 -9.17 -4.18
C MET A 1 3.66 -7.99 -5.03
N ARG A 2 2.88 -8.27 -6.06
CA ARG A 2 2.34 -7.20 -6.89
C ARG A 2 1.18 -6.52 -6.17
N ASN A 3 1.01 -5.22 -6.39
CA ASN A 3 -0.08 -4.49 -5.75
C ASN A 3 -0.44 -3.26 -6.57
N ARG A 4 -1.55 -2.65 -6.22
CA ARG A 4 -2.07 -1.45 -6.88
C ARG A 4 -1.92 -0.22 -5.99
N LEU A 5 -1.06 -0.28 -5.01
CA LEU A 5 -0.93 0.80 -4.03
C LEU A 5 -0.56 2.13 -4.67
N ARG A 6 0.38 2.09 -5.62
CA ARG A 6 0.80 3.29 -6.33
C ARG A 6 -0.35 3.92 -7.12
N GLU A 7 -1.15 3.10 -7.81
CA GLU A 7 -2.32 3.58 -8.54
C GLU A 7 -3.34 4.19 -7.60
N LEU A 8 -3.64 3.51 -6.50
CA LEU A 8 -4.63 3.99 -5.53
C LEU A 8 -4.20 5.31 -4.91
N ARG A 9 -2.91 5.42 -4.61
CA ARG A 9 -2.33 6.66 -4.07
C ARG A 9 -2.45 7.78 -5.11
N ALA A 10 -2.09 7.49 -6.35
CA ALA A 10 -2.11 8.48 -7.42
C ALA A 10 -3.53 8.98 -7.69
N GLU A 11 -4.53 8.11 -7.62
CA GLU A 11 -5.94 8.48 -7.80
C GLU A 11 -6.37 9.53 -6.78
N ARG A 12 -5.77 9.51 -5.59
CA ARG A 12 -6.08 10.47 -4.52
C ARG A 12 -5.11 11.64 -4.50
N GLU A 13 -4.16 11.66 -5.43
CA GLU A 13 -3.13 12.70 -5.51
C GLU A 13 -2.31 12.78 -4.21
N TRP A 14 -2.07 11.63 -3.58
CA TRP A 14 -1.27 11.53 -2.37
C TRP A 14 0.19 11.25 -2.71
N SER A 15 1.11 11.91 -2.02
CA SER A 15 2.53 11.59 -2.11
C SER A 15 2.82 10.32 -1.31
N GLN A 16 3.99 9.71 -1.56
CA GLN A 16 4.42 8.58 -0.74
C GLN A 16 4.56 9.00 0.72
N ALA A 17 5.06 10.21 0.96
CA ALA A 17 5.23 10.71 2.33
C ALA A 17 3.90 10.86 3.04
N PHE A 18 2.88 11.34 2.35
CA PHE A 18 1.55 11.50 2.92
C PHE A 18 0.94 10.14 3.26
N LEU A 19 1.07 9.17 2.36
CA LEU A 19 0.57 7.82 2.61
C LEU A 19 1.31 7.17 3.78
N ALA A 20 2.64 7.36 3.84
CA ALA A 20 3.45 6.82 4.93
C ALA A 20 2.98 7.36 6.28
N GLU A 21 2.68 8.65 6.33
CA GLU A 21 2.17 9.27 7.56
C GLU A 21 0.83 8.66 7.96
N LYS A 22 -0.07 8.46 6.99
CA LYS A 22 -1.37 7.86 7.25
C LYS A 22 -1.24 6.43 7.77
N LEU A 23 -0.26 5.69 7.28
CA LEU A 23 -0.04 4.30 7.68
C LEU A 23 0.87 4.17 8.90
N GLU A 24 1.47 5.27 9.34
CA GLU A 24 2.41 5.29 10.47
C GLU A 24 3.65 4.42 10.19
N VAL A 25 4.14 4.48 8.96
CA VAL A 25 5.36 3.80 8.55
C VAL A 25 6.28 4.80 7.86
N SER A 26 7.51 4.39 7.55
CA SER A 26 8.44 5.27 6.84
C SER A 26 8.08 5.36 5.36
N ARG A 27 8.54 6.44 4.71
CA ARG A 27 8.39 6.60 3.26
C ARG A 27 9.10 5.48 2.51
N GLN A 28 10.27 5.05 3.02
CA GLN A 28 10.99 3.93 2.43
C GLN A 28 10.15 2.66 2.43
N SER A 29 9.37 2.42 3.50
CA SER A 29 8.49 1.26 3.57
C SER A 29 7.41 1.35 2.49
N VAL A 30 6.81 2.52 2.30
CA VAL A 30 5.80 2.69 1.24
C VAL A 30 6.42 2.40 -0.12
N ASN A 31 7.59 2.97 -0.40
CA ASN A 31 8.27 2.75 -1.68
C ASN A 31 8.59 1.27 -1.88
N ALA A 32 9.10 0.60 -0.85
CA ALA A 32 9.45 -0.81 -0.94
C ALA A 32 8.22 -1.68 -1.21
N ILE A 33 7.09 -1.34 -0.61
CA ILE A 33 5.84 -2.06 -0.88
C ILE A 33 5.39 -1.82 -2.33
N GLU A 34 5.40 -0.57 -2.77
CA GLU A 34 4.95 -0.22 -4.12
C GLU A 34 5.79 -0.89 -5.21
N THR A 35 7.07 -1.06 -4.96
CA THR A 35 7.98 -1.67 -5.93
C THR A 35 8.04 -3.21 -5.82
N GLY A 36 7.31 -3.78 -4.86
CA GLY A 36 7.27 -5.23 -4.68
C GLY A 36 8.48 -5.81 -3.97
N LYS A 37 9.35 -4.97 -3.42
CA LYS A 37 10.56 -5.44 -2.70
C LYS A 37 10.28 -5.87 -1.28
N TYR A 38 9.14 -5.48 -0.73
CA TYR A 38 8.78 -5.74 0.63
C TYR A 38 7.29 -6.02 0.71
N ASP A 39 6.92 -7.14 1.30
CA ASP A 39 5.52 -7.49 1.52
C ASP A 39 5.11 -6.99 2.89
N PRO A 40 4.00 -6.25 3.00
CA PRO A 40 3.57 -5.75 4.31
C PRO A 40 3.12 -6.89 5.21
N SER A 41 3.24 -6.68 6.52
CA SER A 41 2.65 -7.60 7.48
C SER A 41 1.13 -7.65 7.25
N LEU A 42 0.49 -8.70 7.72
CA LEU A 42 -0.96 -8.82 7.57
C LEU A 42 -1.71 -7.65 8.23
N PRO A 43 -1.36 -7.23 9.46
CA PRO A 43 -2.00 -6.04 10.03
C PRO A 43 -1.84 -4.78 9.18
N LEU A 44 -0.66 -4.58 8.60
CA LEU A 44 -0.42 -3.41 7.74
C LEU A 44 -1.22 -3.53 6.44
N ALA A 45 -1.29 -4.72 5.86
CA ALA A 45 -2.07 -4.94 4.64
C ALA A 45 -3.56 -4.64 4.87
N PHE A 46 -4.11 -5.04 6.00
CA PHE A 46 -5.49 -4.71 6.35
C PHE A 46 -5.67 -3.22 6.55
N LYS A 47 -4.70 -2.56 7.18
CA LYS A 47 -4.75 -1.11 7.39
C LYS A 47 -4.79 -0.38 6.05
N ILE A 48 -3.96 -0.81 5.11
CA ILE A 48 -3.92 -0.24 3.76
C ILE A 48 -5.27 -0.44 3.06
N ALA A 49 -5.79 -1.66 3.09
CA ALA A 49 -7.06 -1.96 2.44
C ALA A 49 -8.19 -1.09 3.01
N ARG A 50 -8.26 -0.98 4.32
CA ARG A 50 -9.28 -0.14 4.98
C ARG A 50 -9.14 1.32 4.61
N LEU A 51 -7.90 1.81 4.53
CA LEU A 51 -7.64 3.21 4.19
C LEU A 51 -8.21 3.56 2.81
N PHE A 52 -8.11 2.64 1.86
CA PHE A 52 -8.62 2.85 0.51
C PHE A 52 -10.05 2.33 0.31
N GLY A 53 -10.66 1.77 1.36
CA GLY A 53 -12.02 1.27 1.28
C GLY A 53 -12.17 0.09 0.33
N LYS A 54 -11.15 -0.77 0.25
CA LYS A 54 -11.12 -1.92 -0.65
C LYS A 54 -10.83 -3.19 0.12
N ALA A 55 -11.18 -4.32 -0.49
CA ALA A 55 -10.79 -5.63 0.04
C ALA A 55 -9.30 -5.81 -0.19
N ILE A 56 -8.66 -6.64 0.63
CA ILE A 56 -7.22 -6.83 0.59
C ILE A 56 -6.76 -7.36 -0.79
N ASP A 57 -7.54 -8.24 -1.40
CA ASP A 57 -7.22 -8.81 -2.71
C ASP A 57 -7.49 -7.84 -3.86
N GLN A 58 -8.13 -6.71 -3.59
CA GLN A 58 -8.26 -5.63 -4.57
C GLN A 58 -7.05 -4.71 -4.56
N VAL A 59 -6.22 -4.80 -3.52
CA VAL A 59 -5.00 -3.99 -3.39
C VAL A 59 -3.77 -4.84 -3.70
N PHE A 60 -3.73 -6.04 -3.18
CA PHE A 60 -2.57 -6.94 -3.30
C PHE A 60 -2.92 -8.15 -4.15
N ASP A 61 -1.96 -8.54 -4.97
CA ASP A 61 -2.07 -9.68 -5.88
C ASP A 61 -0.94 -10.65 -5.53
N ASP A 62 -1.28 -11.90 -5.27
CA ASP A 62 -0.29 -12.90 -4.90
C ASP A 62 0.49 -13.43 -6.11
N GLY A 63 0.17 -12.96 -7.30
CA GLY A 63 0.88 -13.36 -8.51
C GLY A 63 0.22 -14.49 -9.28
N GLU A 64 -0.98 -14.87 -8.89
CA GLU A 64 -1.70 -15.95 -9.56
C GLU A 64 -2.85 -15.47 -10.41
#